data_b8ce3e41654546bfc8745065f2b2fe13
#
_entry.id   b8ce3e41654546bfc8745065f2b2fe13
#
_cell.length_a   1.000
_cell.length_b   1.000
_cell.length_c   1.000
_cell.angle_alpha   90.00
_cell.angle_beta   90.00
_cell.angle_gamma   90.00
#
_symmetry.space_group_name_H-M   'P 1'
#
loop_
_entity.id
_entity.type
_entity.pdbx_description
1 polymer ?
#
loop_
_entity_poly.entity_id
_entity_poly.type
_entity_poly.pdbx_seq_one_letter_code
_entity_poly.pdbx_strand_id
1 'polypeptide(L)'
;MLKNDIMARKLPPTIPEGLTAEDWPEYSKKTLEMFMREEYGITPPAPPEVRAEKGPYEENAWAGKADQYPVKLSFDTPRGEFSFTANIILPKSDHPLPMFIYLSFLPYPNGRYGPIEEIVDGGYAIATFCYNDITKDTDDG
;
A
#
# COMPACT_ATOMS: atom_id res chain seq x y z
N MET A 1 31.57 20.93 -0.43
CA MET A 1 30.74 21.77 0.44
C MET A 1 29.59 20.98 1.00
N LEU A 2 28.57 20.61 0.26
CA LEU A 2 27.39 19.90 0.73
C LEU A 2 27.67 18.61 1.53
N LYS A 3 28.61 17.78 1.10
CA LYS A 3 28.98 16.52 1.79
C LYS A 3 29.52 16.75 3.20
N ASN A 4 30.36 17.78 3.37
CA ASN A 4 30.92 18.09 4.68
C ASN A 4 29.87 18.68 5.64
N ASP A 5 28.93 19.45 5.10
CA ASP A 5 27.84 20.03 5.88
C ASP A 5 26.85 18.94 6.34
N ILE A 6 26.59 17.95 5.50
CA ILE A 6 25.76 16.79 5.86
C ILE A 6 26.43 15.94 6.93
N MET A 7 27.75 15.67 6.80
CA MET A 7 28.51 14.89 7.76
C MET A 7 28.70 15.59 9.11
N ALA A 8 28.63 16.93 9.13
CA ALA A 8 28.70 17.72 10.35
C ALA A 8 27.37 17.79 11.13
N ARG A 9 26.23 17.39 10.53
CA ARG A 9 24.94 17.38 11.20
C ARG A 9 24.89 16.28 12.25
N LYS A 10 24.64 16.66 13.50
CA LYS A 10 24.29 15.70 14.55
C LYS A 10 22.84 15.32 14.38
N LEU A 11 22.59 14.25 13.67
CA LEU A 11 21.24 13.67 13.60
C LEU A 11 20.95 12.93 14.91
N PRO A 12 19.72 13.00 15.41
CA PRO A 12 19.30 12.15 16.52
C PRO A 12 19.42 10.67 16.11
N PRO A 13 19.68 9.77 17.05
CA PRO A 13 19.67 8.34 16.74
C PRO A 13 18.27 7.94 16.29
N THR A 14 18.21 7.07 15.28
CA THR A 14 16.94 6.54 14.74
C THR A 14 16.16 5.77 15.82
N ILE A 15 16.91 5.06 16.66
CA ILE A 15 16.37 4.33 17.82
C ILE A 15 17.14 4.86 19.03
N PRO A 16 16.46 5.30 20.11
CA PRO A 16 17.13 5.72 21.33
C PRO A 16 18.00 4.62 21.95
N GLU A 17 19.16 5.01 22.47
CA GLU A 17 19.99 4.07 23.21
C GLU A 17 19.22 3.54 24.44
N GLY A 18 19.32 2.24 24.69
CA GLY A 18 18.70 1.59 25.83
C GLY A 18 17.22 1.26 25.66
N LEU A 19 16.62 1.54 24.49
CA LEU A 19 15.25 1.12 24.23
C LEU A 19 15.15 -0.42 24.22
N THR A 20 14.26 -0.95 25.06
CA THR A 20 14.01 -2.40 25.15
C THR A 20 12.81 -2.82 24.30
N ALA A 21 12.63 -4.12 24.13
CA ALA A 21 11.43 -4.66 23.47
C ALA A 21 10.15 -4.35 24.28
N GLU A 22 10.25 -4.21 25.59
CA GLU A 22 9.14 -3.88 26.47
C GLU A 22 8.69 -2.43 26.31
N ASP A 23 9.63 -1.51 26.03
CA ASP A 23 9.35 -0.08 25.80
C ASP A 23 8.82 0.20 24.40
N TRP A 24 9.04 -0.72 23.46
CA TRP A 24 8.73 -0.55 22.05
C TRP A 24 7.28 -0.16 21.74
N PRO A 25 6.25 -0.77 22.36
CA PRO A 25 4.86 -0.41 22.08
C PRO A 25 4.54 1.06 22.38
N GLU A 26 5.05 1.61 23.48
CA GLU A 26 4.84 3.00 23.81
C GLU A 26 5.67 3.94 22.93
N TYR A 27 6.93 3.60 22.68
CA TYR A 27 7.80 4.36 21.82
C TYR A 27 7.25 4.43 20.39
N SER A 28 6.85 3.31 19.81
CA SER A 28 6.30 3.24 18.45
C SER A 28 5.00 4.06 18.32
N LYS A 29 4.14 4.02 19.33
CA LYS A 29 2.92 4.82 19.37
C LYS A 29 3.23 6.32 19.34
N LYS A 30 4.12 6.80 20.21
CA LYS A 30 4.54 8.22 20.24
C LYS A 30 5.20 8.66 18.95
N THR A 31 6.00 7.79 18.35
CA THR A 31 6.67 8.06 17.08
C THR A 31 5.64 8.18 15.95
N LEU A 32 4.66 7.27 15.90
CA LEU A 32 3.57 7.34 14.93
C LEU A 32 2.74 8.61 15.07
N GLU A 33 2.37 8.98 16.31
CA GLU A 33 1.65 10.22 16.59
C GLU A 33 2.44 11.46 16.13
N MET A 34 3.76 11.45 16.30
CA MET A 34 4.64 12.50 15.81
C MET A 34 4.62 12.56 14.28
N PHE A 35 4.77 11.45 13.58
CA PHE A 35 4.71 11.40 12.13
C PHE A 35 3.35 11.84 11.58
N MET A 36 2.27 11.44 12.21
CA MET A 36 0.92 11.88 11.84
C MET A 36 0.76 13.39 11.98
N ARG A 37 1.35 14.00 13.01
CA ARG A 37 1.25 15.45 13.22
C ARG A 37 2.17 16.25 12.30
N GLU A 38 3.40 15.79 12.08
CA GLU A 38 4.45 16.60 11.44
C GLU A 38 4.62 16.32 9.94
N GLU A 39 4.23 15.14 9.45
CA GLU A 39 4.55 14.72 8.08
C GLU A 39 3.35 14.16 7.31
N TYR A 40 2.67 13.15 7.81
CA TYR A 40 1.67 12.42 7.03
C TYR A 40 0.23 12.95 7.19
N GLY A 41 -0.02 13.76 8.20
CA GLY A 41 -1.37 14.20 8.54
C GLY A 41 -2.15 13.16 9.34
N ILE A 42 -3.33 13.54 9.77
CA ILE A 42 -4.22 12.69 10.57
C ILE A 42 -5.04 11.82 9.63
N THR A 43 -4.96 10.52 9.81
CA THR A 43 -5.79 9.56 9.07
C THR A 43 -7.27 9.84 9.37
N PRO A 44 -8.10 10.09 8.34
CA PRO A 44 -9.53 10.27 8.55
C PRO A 44 -10.18 8.98 9.07
N PRO A 45 -11.35 9.06 9.70
CA PRO A 45 -12.08 7.87 10.09
C PRO A 45 -12.40 7.01 8.87
N ALA A 46 -12.43 5.69 9.06
CA ALA A 46 -12.84 4.77 8.00
C ALA A 46 -14.26 5.12 7.50
N PRO A 47 -14.52 5.01 6.20
CA PRO A 47 -15.86 5.19 5.68
C PRO A 47 -16.80 4.15 6.31
N PRO A 48 -18.07 4.51 6.58
CA PRO A 48 -19.03 3.59 7.22
C PRO A 48 -19.35 2.38 6.35
N GLU A 49 -19.22 2.52 5.04
CA GLU A 49 -19.47 1.48 4.06
C GLU A 49 -18.47 1.58 2.92
N VAL A 50 -17.97 0.42 2.48
CA VAL A 50 -17.19 0.28 1.24
C VAL A 50 -17.93 -0.68 0.33
N ARG A 51 -18.30 -0.20 -0.85
CA ARG A 51 -18.94 -1.01 -1.89
C ARG A 51 -17.85 -1.60 -2.78
N ALA A 52 -17.97 -2.88 -3.11
CA ALA A 52 -17.04 -3.59 -3.97
C ALA A 52 -17.77 -4.21 -5.15
N GLU A 53 -17.35 -3.85 -6.36
CA GLU A 53 -17.90 -4.39 -7.61
C GLU A 53 -16.80 -5.17 -8.34
N LYS A 54 -17.04 -6.47 -8.50
CA LYS A 54 -16.09 -7.37 -9.17
C LYS A 54 -16.28 -7.27 -10.69
N GLY A 55 -15.20 -6.99 -11.39
CA GLY A 55 -15.18 -6.94 -12.84
C GLY A 55 -14.89 -8.29 -13.50
N PRO A 56 -14.53 -8.29 -14.80
CA PRO A 56 -14.26 -9.50 -15.56
C PRO A 56 -13.21 -10.39 -14.90
N TYR A 57 -13.49 -11.69 -14.88
CA TYR A 57 -12.64 -12.70 -14.27
C TYR A 57 -11.77 -13.37 -15.35
N GLU A 58 -10.49 -13.41 -15.12
CA GLU A 58 -9.52 -14.09 -15.98
C GLU A 58 -8.95 -15.30 -15.22
N GLU A 59 -9.34 -16.48 -15.69
CA GLU A 59 -8.82 -17.74 -15.16
C GLU A 59 -7.43 -18.05 -15.75
N ASN A 60 -6.62 -18.73 -14.97
CA ASN A 60 -5.31 -19.22 -15.41
C ASN A 60 -4.35 -18.12 -15.90
N ALA A 61 -4.49 -16.91 -15.40
CA ALA A 61 -3.48 -15.87 -15.54
C ALA A 61 -2.12 -16.29 -14.95
N TRP A 62 -1.08 -15.52 -15.27
CA TRP A 62 0.26 -15.76 -14.70
C TRP A 62 0.77 -17.19 -14.98
N ALA A 63 0.72 -17.59 -16.26
CA ALA A 63 1.09 -18.91 -16.71
C ALA A 63 0.30 -20.05 -16.00
N GLY A 64 -0.95 -19.81 -15.66
CA GLY A 64 -1.83 -20.77 -15.00
C GLY A 64 -1.69 -20.85 -13.49
N LYS A 65 -0.87 -20.01 -12.88
CA LYS A 65 -0.59 -20.03 -11.43
C LYS A 65 -1.65 -19.33 -10.60
N ALA A 66 -2.33 -18.33 -11.16
CA ALA A 66 -3.30 -17.52 -10.47
C ALA A 66 -4.49 -17.17 -11.37
N ASP A 67 -5.57 -16.77 -10.74
CA ASP A 67 -6.68 -16.10 -11.37
C ASP A 67 -6.57 -14.59 -11.08
N GLN A 68 -7.09 -13.75 -11.98
CA GLN A 68 -7.09 -12.31 -11.73
C GLN A 68 -8.39 -11.65 -12.12
N TYR A 69 -8.71 -10.55 -11.45
CA TYR A 69 -9.89 -9.74 -11.73
C TYR A 69 -9.76 -8.35 -11.11
N PRO A 70 -10.30 -7.32 -11.76
CA PRO A 70 -10.41 -6.00 -11.15
C PRO A 70 -11.56 -5.98 -10.14
N VAL A 71 -11.40 -5.20 -9.08
CA VAL A 71 -12.45 -4.87 -8.11
C VAL A 71 -12.51 -3.35 -8.01
N LYS A 72 -13.63 -2.78 -8.44
CA LYS A 72 -13.92 -1.38 -8.19
C LYS A 72 -14.38 -1.22 -6.75
N LEU A 73 -13.62 -0.46 -5.99
CA LEU A 73 -13.97 -0.05 -4.63
C LEU A 73 -14.55 1.36 -4.68
N SER A 74 -15.68 1.58 -4.01
CA SER A 74 -16.28 2.91 -3.89
C SER A 74 -16.82 3.15 -2.49
N PHE A 75 -16.74 4.40 -2.04
CA PHE A 75 -17.22 4.84 -0.74
C PHE A 75 -17.53 6.34 -0.76
N ASP A 76 -18.34 6.78 0.17
CA ASP A 76 -18.72 8.17 0.29
C ASP A 76 -17.70 8.94 1.13
N THR A 77 -17.35 10.14 0.67
CA THR A 77 -16.51 11.10 1.36
C THR A 77 -17.27 12.42 1.54
N PRO A 78 -16.82 13.32 2.42
CA PRO A 78 -17.41 14.66 2.53
C PRO A 78 -17.41 15.47 1.23
N ARG A 79 -16.60 15.07 0.25
CA ARG A 79 -16.49 15.72 -1.08
C ARG A 79 -17.28 14.99 -2.17
N GLY A 80 -18.03 13.95 -1.83
CA GLY A 80 -18.78 13.10 -2.75
C GLY A 80 -18.26 11.66 -2.80
N GLU A 81 -18.83 10.86 -3.69
CA GLU A 81 -18.37 9.49 -3.89
C GLU A 81 -16.96 9.47 -4.46
N PHE A 82 -16.12 8.62 -3.87
CA PHE A 82 -14.78 8.32 -4.36
C PHE A 82 -14.72 6.85 -4.78
N SER A 83 -14.00 6.56 -5.84
CA SER A 83 -13.78 5.17 -6.27
C SER A 83 -12.43 4.99 -6.96
N PHE A 84 -11.88 3.79 -6.82
CA PHE A 84 -10.70 3.34 -7.55
C PHE A 84 -10.79 1.85 -7.83
N THR A 85 -9.93 1.34 -8.72
CA THR A 85 -9.91 -0.08 -9.06
C THR A 85 -8.64 -0.74 -8.54
N ALA A 86 -8.81 -1.78 -7.74
CA ALA A 86 -7.75 -2.68 -7.35
C ALA A 86 -7.79 -3.93 -8.24
N ASN A 87 -6.63 -4.37 -8.77
CA ASN A 87 -6.52 -5.64 -9.47
C ASN A 87 -6.10 -6.71 -8.48
N ILE A 88 -6.91 -7.75 -8.37
CA ILE A 88 -6.68 -8.88 -7.49
C ILE A 88 -6.04 -10.00 -8.28
N ILE A 89 -4.93 -10.52 -7.78
CA ILE A 89 -4.23 -11.68 -8.31
C ILE A 89 -4.25 -12.72 -7.20
N LEU A 90 -4.95 -13.82 -7.46
CA LEU A 90 -5.28 -14.84 -6.46
C LEU A 90 -4.70 -16.18 -6.89
N PRO A 91 -3.66 -16.69 -6.22
CA PRO A 91 -3.17 -18.05 -6.45
C PRO A 91 -4.28 -19.08 -6.24
N LYS A 92 -4.23 -20.16 -6.99
CA LYS A 92 -5.18 -21.26 -6.82
C LYS A 92 -4.98 -21.92 -5.46
N SER A 93 -6.03 -21.90 -4.64
CA SER A 93 -6.00 -22.44 -3.28
C SER A 93 -7.39 -22.86 -2.84
N ASP A 94 -7.46 -23.87 -1.98
CA ASP A 94 -8.68 -24.35 -1.32
C ASP A 94 -8.88 -23.70 0.07
N HIS A 95 -7.99 -22.80 0.47
CA HIS A 95 -8.03 -22.09 1.74
C HIS A 95 -7.73 -20.58 1.56
N PRO A 96 -8.12 -19.74 2.52
CA PRO A 96 -7.78 -18.32 2.51
C PRO A 96 -6.27 -18.10 2.51
N LEU A 97 -5.80 -17.19 1.65
CA LEU A 97 -4.39 -16.83 1.54
C LEU A 97 -4.13 -15.46 2.16
N PRO A 98 -2.97 -15.26 2.75
CA PRO A 98 -2.52 -13.92 3.10
C PRO A 98 -2.33 -13.09 1.82
N MET A 99 -2.55 -11.77 1.92
CA MET A 99 -2.55 -10.88 0.78
C MET A 99 -1.59 -9.72 0.99
N PHE A 100 -0.79 -9.41 -0.03
CA PHE A 100 -0.04 -8.16 -0.11
C PHE A 100 -0.88 -7.07 -0.79
N ILE A 101 -0.83 -5.85 -0.24
CA ILE A 101 -1.29 -4.65 -0.92
C ILE A 101 -0.07 -4.01 -1.58
N TYR A 102 -0.11 -3.92 -2.91
CA TYR A 102 0.99 -3.38 -3.71
C TYR A 102 0.57 -2.08 -4.41
N LEU A 103 1.09 -0.96 -3.90
CA LEU A 103 0.91 0.34 -4.52
C LEU A 103 1.91 0.50 -5.67
N SER A 104 1.39 0.61 -6.89
CA SER A 104 2.20 0.75 -8.10
C SER A 104 2.32 2.21 -8.54
N PHE A 105 3.50 2.59 -9.05
CA PHE A 105 3.70 3.88 -9.72
C PHE A 105 3.15 3.90 -11.17
N LEU A 106 2.75 2.77 -11.70
CA LEU A 106 2.23 2.65 -13.07
C LEU A 106 0.90 1.92 -13.06
N PRO A 107 -0.02 2.31 -13.96
CA PRO A 107 -1.27 1.57 -14.14
C PRO A 107 -1.00 0.10 -14.47
N TYR A 108 -1.82 -0.78 -13.94
CA TYR A 108 -1.74 -2.21 -14.20
C TYR A 108 -2.64 -2.60 -15.41
N PRO A 109 -2.21 -3.50 -16.31
CA PRO A 109 -0.88 -4.07 -16.46
C PRO A 109 0.09 -3.08 -17.13
N ASN A 110 1.35 -3.05 -16.72
CA ASN A 110 2.29 -2.02 -17.19
C ASN A 110 3.53 -2.57 -17.88
N GLY A 111 3.69 -3.74 -18.22
CA GLY A 111 4.84 -4.31 -18.95
C GLY A 111 6.21 -4.14 -18.26
N ARG A 112 6.26 -3.58 -17.06
CA ARG A 112 7.47 -3.53 -16.25
C ARG A 112 7.48 -4.69 -15.28
N TYR A 113 8.68 -5.14 -14.94
CA TYR A 113 8.85 -6.17 -13.94
C TYR A 113 8.29 -5.71 -12.58
N GLY A 114 7.51 -6.59 -11.98
CA GLY A 114 7.10 -6.54 -10.58
C GLY A 114 7.18 -7.95 -10.02
N PRO A 115 7.48 -8.14 -8.74
CA PRO A 115 7.69 -9.46 -8.12
C PRO A 115 6.37 -10.24 -7.94
N ILE A 116 5.45 -10.14 -8.89
CA ILE A 116 4.11 -10.73 -8.78
C ILE A 116 4.19 -12.24 -8.84
N GLU A 117 4.97 -12.79 -9.77
CA GLU A 117 5.10 -14.24 -9.90
C GLU A 117 5.74 -14.85 -8.66
N GLU A 118 6.77 -14.21 -8.12
CA GLU A 118 7.47 -14.67 -6.92
C GLU A 118 6.55 -14.64 -5.69
N ILE A 119 5.70 -13.63 -5.58
CA ILE A 119 4.73 -13.53 -4.50
C ILE A 119 3.66 -14.62 -4.63
N VAL A 120 3.15 -14.83 -5.86
CA VAL A 120 2.19 -15.89 -6.19
C VAL A 120 2.79 -17.27 -5.93
N ASP A 121 4.03 -17.51 -6.35
CA ASP A 121 4.76 -18.77 -6.10
C ASP A 121 5.01 -18.98 -4.60
N GLY A 122 5.13 -17.91 -3.83
CA GLY A 122 5.20 -17.93 -2.37
C GLY A 122 3.87 -18.22 -1.67
N GLY A 123 2.76 -18.38 -2.41
CA GLY A 123 1.44 -18.66 -1.84
C GLY A 123 0.71 -17.44 -1.30
N TYR A 124 1.03 -16.23 -1.79
CA TYR A 124 0.38 -14.99 -1.37
C TYR A 124 -0.49 -14.41 -2.49
N ALA A 125 -1.65 -13.90 -2.12
CA ALA A 125 -2.46 -13.09 -3.01
C ALA A 125 -1.92 -11.65 -3.09
N ILE A 126 -2.32 -10.92 -4.13
CA ILE A 126 -1.92 -9.53 -4.34
C ILE A 126 -3.15 -8.70 -4.68
N ALA A 127 -3.29 -7.54 -4.04
CA ALA A 127 -4.16 -6.46 -4.47
C ALA A 127 -3.28 -5.29 -4.93
N THR A 128 -3.32 -4.94 -6.22
CA THR A 128 -2.50 -3.85 -6.76
C THR A 128 -3.37 -2.75 -7.36
N PHE A 129 -2.95 -1.50 -7.16
CA PHE A 129 -3.55 -0.32 -7.76
C PHE A 129 -2.49 0.76 -7.98
N CYS A 130 -2.77 1.70 -8.88
CA CYS A 130 -1.86 2.80 -9.15
C CYS A 130 -2.13 3.96 -8.19
N TYR A 131 -1.08 4.63 -7.72
CA TYR A 131 -1.22 5.81 -6.86
C TYR A 131 -2.05 6.93 -7.52
N ASN A 132 -1.93 7.07 -8.83
CA ASN A 132 -2.69 8.06 -9.61
C ASN A 132 -4.20 7.78 -9.68
N ASP A 133 -4.63 6.55 -9.36
CA ASP A 133 -6.06 6.22 -9.23
C ASP A 133 -6.64 6.75 -7.91
N ILE A 134 -5.77 7.04 -6.94
CA ILE A 134 -6.15 7.58 -5.63
C ILE A 134 -6.04 9.10 -5.63
N THR A 135 -4.93 9.66 -6.12
CA THR A 135 -4.73 11.09 -6.21
C THR A 135 -3.89 11.43 -7.43
N LYS A 136 -4.26 12.50 -8.12
CA LYS A 136 -3.45 12.98 -9.24
C LYS A 136 -2.11 13.48 -8.71
N ASP A 137 -1.05 13.08 -9.39
CA ASP A 137 0.29 13.61 -9.16
C ASP A 137 0.46 14.84 -10.05
N THR A 138 -0.01 15.97 -9.57
CA THR A 138 0.06 17.27 -10.23
C THR A 138 0.96 18.18 -9.43
N ASP A 139 1.78 18.97 -10.14
CA ASP A 139 2.70 19.94 -9.53
C ASP A 139 1.95 21.26 -9.21
N ASP A 140 0.91 21.14 -8.41
CA ASP A 140 0.01 22.25 -8.06
C ASP A 140 0.16 22.74 -6.59
N GLY A 141 1.26 22.33 -5.91
CA GLY A 141 1.68 22.82 -4.59
C GLY A 141 1.02 22.08 -3.43
#